data_687e38428cb575af881ce00ff96b2dfb
#
_entry.id   687e38428cb575af881ce00ff96b2dfb
#
_cell.length_a   1.000
_cell.length_b   1.000
_cell.length_c   1.000
_cell.angle_alpha   90.00
_cell.angle_beta   90.00
_cell.angle_gamma   90.00
#
_symmetry.space_group_name_H-M   'P 1'
#
loop_
_entity.id
_entity.type
_entity.pdbx_description
1 polymer ?
#
loop_
_entity_poly.entity_id
_entity_poly.type
_entity_poly.pdbx_seq_one_letter_code
_entity_poly.pdbx_strand_id
1 'polypeptide(L)'
;RCCSSAASDVYKRQVARGTPGFSGADLANLVNEAALLAARKNKRIVTSQEFEEAKDKVMMGAERRSMVMTEEEKKLTAYHEAGHAIVTLNEKAAYPIHKATIIPRGRALGMVMQLPERDEVSQTREQLHAQMAIAMGGRVAEEIIFGDDKVTTGASSDIEQATKRARAMVMRAGLSKELGPILYGENEEEVFLGRSVARQQNMSEETARKVDAEIKRFVDMGYERAKKILKEKIEDLHKLAKALLVYETLTGSEIEDLINKNVYPPNKEDLKVEEDNSGSALGSIGLKPKIVH
;
A
#
# COMPACT_ATOMS: atom_id res chain seq x y z
N ARG A 1 33.80 -21.30 4.68
CA ARG A 1 33.69 -19.80 4.69
C ARG A 1 33.12 -19.19 3.39
N CYS A 2 33.14 -19.91 2.25
CA CYS A 2 32.58 -19.38 0.98
C CYS A 2 31.03 -19.36 0.89
N CYS A 3 30.33 -20.28 1.55
CA CYS A 3 28.86 -20.32 1.48
C CYS A 3 28.16 -19.18 2.24
N SER A 4 28.83 -18.57 3.24
CA SER A 4 28.29 -17.47 4.03
C SER A 4 28.17 -16.15 3.27
N SER A 5 29.06 -15.88 2.29
CA SER A 5 29.03 -14.62 1.53
C SER A 5 27.93 -14.60 0.47
N ALA A 6 27.74 -15.72 -0.26
CA ALA A 6 26.71 -15.81 -1.29
C ALA A 6 25.27 -15.70 -0.71
N ALA A 7 25.01 -16.38 0.40
CA ALA A 7 23.72 -16.26 1.10
C ALA A 7 23.48 -14.84 1.63
N SER A 8 24.53 -14.18 2.16
CA SER A 8 24.47 -12.77 2.57
C SER A 8 24.16 -11.84 1.41
N ASP A 9 24.72 -12.07 0.24
CA ASP A 9 24.53 -11.20 -0.94
C ASP A 9 23.14 -11.40 -1.58
N VAL A 10 22.61 -12.62 -1.60
CA VAL A 10 21.24 -12.89 -2.04
C VAL A 10 20.26 -12.17 -1.11
N TYR A 11 20.49 -12.24 0.19
CA TYR A 11 19.63 -11.58 1.17
C TYR A 11 19.68 -10.06 1.08
N LYS A 12 20.86 -9.46 0.94
CA LYS A 12 20.99 -8.01 0.72
C LYS A 12 20.25 -7.55 -0.52
N ARG A 13 20.29 -8.33 -1.61
CA ARG A 13 19.55 -8.03 -2.85
C ARG A 13 18.03 -8.11 -2.64
N GLN A 14 17.54 -9.05 -1.84
CA GLN A 14 16.11 -9.15 -1.52
C GLN A 14 15.63 -7.93 -0.72
N VAL A 15 16.38 -7.52 0.30
CA VAL A 15 16.07 -6.30 1.07
C VAL A 15 16.07 -5.08 0.16
N ALA A 16 17.10 -4.91 -0.67
CA ALA A 16 17.23 -3.77 -1.58
C ALA A 16 16.08 -3.70 -2.61
N ARG A 17 15.66 -4.84 -3.16
CA ARG A 17 14.51 -4.91 -4.07
C ARG A 17 13.18 -4.60 -3.38
N GLY A 18 13.07 -4.94 -2.10
CA GLY A 18 11.87 -4.70 -1.30
C GLY A 18 11.77 -3.29 -0.72
N THR A 19 12.76 -2.42 -0.95
CA THR A 19 12.83 -1.06 -0.39
C THR A 19 13.09 0.01 -1.46
N PRO A 20 12.27 0.07 -2.53
CA PRO A 20 12.44 1.10 -3.55
C PRO A 20 12.28 2.50 -2.94
N GLY A 21 13.13 3.44 -3.37
CA GLY A 21 13.11 4.82 -2.91
C GLY A 21 13.66 5.08 -1.50
N PHE A 22 14.17 4.04 -0.79
CA PHE A 22 14.77 4.23 0.52
C PHE A 22 16.12 4.95 0.41
N SER A 23 16.29 5.97 1.24
CA SER A 23 17.60 6.58 1.47
C SER A 23 18.48 5.70 2.36
N GLY A 24 19.78 6.02 2.47
CA GLY A 24 20.67 5.35 3.42
C GLY A 24 20.19 5.45 4.87
N ALA A 25 19.54 6.56 5.24
CA ALA A 25 18.96 6.73 6.57
C ALA A 25 17.76 5.81 6.80
N ASP A 26 16.89 5.63 5.80
CA ASP A 26 15.75 4.72 5.88
C ASP A 26 16.20 3.26 6.00
N LEU A 27 17.24 2.87 5.26
CA LEU A 27 17.83 1.53 5.37
C LEU A 27 18.47 1.30 6.74
N ALA A 28 19.16 2.29 7.31
CA ALA A 28 19.71 2.20 8.66
C ALA A 28 18.58 2.06 9.70
N ASN A 29 17.50 2.81 9.55
CA ASN A 29 16.31 2.69 10.39
C ASN A 29 15.67 1.30 10.26
N LEU A 30 15.54 0.77 9.05
CA LEU A 30 15.02 -0.58 8.80
C LEU A 30 15.81 -1.66 9.53
N VAL A 31 17.16 -1.60 9.45
CA VAL A 31 18.04 -2.53 10.16
C VAL A 31 17.87 -2.43 11.68
N ASN A 32 17.78 -1.20 12.20
CA ASN A 32 17.56 -0.97 13.63
C ASN A 32 16.20 -1.52 14.09
N GLU A 33 15.13 -1.27 13.34
CA GLU A 33 13.80 -1.80 13.65
C GLU A 33 13.75 -3.33 13.61
N ALA A 34 14.41 -3.95 12.63
CA ALA A 34 14.51 -5.42 12.57
C ALA A 34 15.25 -5.99 13.79
N ALA A 35 16.33 -5.35 14.22
CA ALA A 35 17.06 -5.74 15.43
C ALA A 35 16.20 -5.60 16.69
N LEU A 36 15.42 -4.52 16.80
CA LEU A 36 14.49 -4.31 17.94
C LEU A 36 13.38 -5.36 17.95
N LEU A 37 12.85 -5.74 16.79
CA LEU A 37 11.84 -6.81 16.68
C LEU A 37 12.41 -8.16 17.10
N ALA A 38 13.63 -8.50 16.65
CA ALA A 38 14.31 -9.72 17.07
C ALA A 38 14.53 -9.76 18.62
N ALA A 39 14.99 -8.64 19.18
CA ALA A 39 15.18 -8.52 20.63
C ALA A 39 13.88 -8.70 21.41
N ARG A 40 12.76 -8.11 20.96
CA ARG A 40 11.42 -8.29 21.57
C ARG A 40 10.95 -9.74 21.55
N LYS A 41 11.33 -10.50 20.52
CA LYS A 41 11.04 -11.95 20.37
C LYS A 41 12.08 -12.85 21.05
N ASN A 42 13.02 -12.28 21.81
CA ASN A 42 14.14 -13.00 22.44
C ASN A 42 14.99 -13.81 21.43
N LYS A 43 15.05 -13.39 20.17
CA LYS A 43 15.89 -14.01 19.14
C LYS A 43 17.31 -13.43 19.21
N ARG A 44 18.31 -14.28 19.04
CA ARG A 44 19.73 -13.86 19.00
C ARG A 44 20.22 -13.42 17.61
N ILE A 45 19.44 -13.74 16.58
CA ILE A 45 19.77 -13.48 15.18
C ILE A 45 18.55 -12.85 14.53
N VAL A 46 18.77 -11.81 13.73
CA VAL A 46 17.75 -11.20 12.88
C VAL A 46 17.57 -12.07 11.65
N THR A 47 16.35 -12.52 11.40
CA THR A 47 15.99 -13.33 10.22
C THR A 47 15.26 -12.48 9.17
N SER A 48 14.98 -13.08 8.00
CA SER A 48 14.16 -12.41 6.97
C SER A 48 12.80 -11.99 7.48
N GLN A 49 12.22 -12.74 8.41
CA GLN A 49 10.93 -12.44 9.00
C GLN A 49 10.95 -11.10 9.75
N GLU A 50 11.95 -10.87 10.61
CA GLU A 50 12.07 -9.59 11.32
C GLU A 50 12.33 -8.42 10.37
N PHE A 51 13.03 -8.64 9.27
CA PHE A 51 13.21 -7.60 8.24
C PHE A 51 11.92 -7.29 7.49
N GLU A 52 11.11 -8.29 7.13
CA GLU A 52 9.81 -8.06 6.50
C GLU A 52 8.86 -7.33 7.44
N GLU A 53 8.79 -7.72 8.71
CA GLU A 53 7.98 -7.03 9.72
C GLU A 53 8.48 -5.59 9.97
N ALA A 54 9.80 -5.38 9.98
CA ALA A 54 10.38 -4.04 10.11
C ALA A 54 10.07 -3.17 8.88
N LYS A 55 10.15 -3.75 7.68
CA LYS A 55 9.78 -3.10 6.43
C LYS A 55 8.32 -2.66 6.46
N ASP A 56 7.42 -3.56 6.83
CA ASP A 56 6.00 -3.24 6.99
C ASP A 56 5.80 -2.08 7.98
N LYS A 57 6.50 -2.11 9.12
CA LYS A 57 6.41 -1.06 10.13
C LYS A 57 6.93 0.29 9.63
N VAL A 58 8.05 0.31 8.90
CA VAL A 58 8.66 1.53 8.37
C VAL A 58 7.80 2.12 7.24
N MET A 59 7.28 1.28 6.35
CA MET A 59 6.54 1.71 5.16
C MET A 59 5.07 2.00 5.46
N MET A 60 4.40 1.16 6.25
CA MET A 60 2.97 1.23 6.52
C MET A 60 2.62 1.77 7.92
N GLY A 61 3.60 1.97 8.78
CA GLY A 61 3.38 2.35 10.18
C GLY A 61 3.15 1.14 11.09
N ALA A 62 3.16 1.41 12.41
CA ALA A 62 2.94 0.38 13.43
C ALA A 62 1.49 -0.14 13.41
N GLU A 63 1.32 -1.45 13.59
CA GLU A 63 0.01 -2.07 13.78
C GLU A 63 -0.67 -1.58 15.06
N ARG A 64 -1.96 -1.31 14.98
CA ARG A 64 -2.81 -0.90 16.10
C ARG A 64 -3.79 -2.02 16.47
N ARG A 65 -3.27 -3.18 16.88
CA ARG A 65 -4.09 -4.35 17.26
C ARG A 65 -4.97 -4.12 18.49
N SER A 66 -4.68 -3.08 19.28
CA SER A 66 -5.52 -2.69 20.42
C SER A 66 -6.79 -1.94 20.02
N MET A 67 -6.92 -1.55 18.76
CA MET A 67 -8.13 -0.90 18.25
C MET A 67 -9.22 -1.94 18.06
N VAL A 68 -10.29 -1.82 18.83
CA VAL A 68 -11.46 -2.69 18.70
C VAL A 68 -12.34 -2.16 17.61
N MET A 69 -12.52 -2.95 16.56
CA MET A 69 -13.45 -2.67 15.45
C MET A 69 -14.66 -3.58 15.59
N THR A 70 -15.83 -3.07 15.29
CA THR A 70 -17.05 -3.88 15.16
C THR A 70 -16.95 -4.79 13.93
N GLU A 71 -17.74 -5.87 13.90
CA GLU A 71 -17.76 -6.76 12.73
C GLU A 71 -18.27 -6.03 11.46
N GLU A 72 -19.14 -5.04 11.62
CA GLU A 72 -19.60 -4.21 10.52
C GLU A 72 -18.46 -3.33 9.96
N GLU A 73 -17.69 -2.69 10.84
CA GLU A 73 -16.52 -1.89 10.45
C GLU A 73 -15.44 -2.74 9.78
N LYS A 74 -15.15 -3.94 10.31
CA LYS A 74 -14.23 -4.89 9.68
C LYS A 74 -14.69 -5.28 8.29
N LYS A 75 -15.98 -5.59 8.15
CA LYS A 75 -16.56 -5.96 6.86
C LYS A 75 -16.46 -4.81 5.85
N LEU A 76 -16.80 -3.59 6.29
CA LEU A 76 -16.68 -2.40 5.46
C LEU A 76 -15.24 -2.18 5.01
N THR A 77 -14.29 -2.22 5.95
CA THR A 77 -12.86 -2.09 5.66
C THR A 77 -12.38 -3.19 4.69
N ALA A 78 -12.82 -4.44 4.88
CA ALA A 78 -12.42 -5.54 4.00
C ALA A 78 -12.90 -5.33 2.55
N TYR A 79 -14.11 -4.83 2.35
CA TYR A 79 -14.59 -4.51 1.00
C TYR A 79 -13.91 -3.28 0.42
N HIS A 80 -13.61 -2.27 1.23
CA HIS A 80 -12.86 -1.10 0.84
C HIS A 80 -11.47 -1.48 0.32
N GLU A 81 -10.69 -2.23 1.10
CA GLU A 81 -9.36 -2.67 0.70
C GLU A 81 -9.40 -3.66 -0.47
N ALA A 82 -10.39 -4.56 -0.49
CA ALA A 82 -10.59 -5.45 -1.65
C ALA A 82 -10.89 -4.65 -2.91
N GLY A 83 -11.63 -3.54 -2.81
CA GLY A 83 -11.89 -2.63 -3.92
C GLY A 83 -10.60 -2.06 -4.53
N HIS A 84 -9.71 -1.53 -3.70
CA HIS A 84 -8.39 -1.08 -4.15
C HIS A 84 -7.58 -2.19 -4.82
N ALA A 85 -7.55 -3.37 -4.20
CA ALA A 85 -6.77 -4.49 -4.72
C ALA A 85 -7.31 -5.03 -6.05
N ILE A 86 -8.64 -5.19 -6.20
CA ILE A 86 -9.24 -5.68 -7.45
C ILE A 86 -9.03 -4.67 -8.58
N VAL A 87 -9.16 -3.38 -8.33
CA VAL A 87 -8.86 -2.36 -9.34
C VAL A 87 -7.37 -2.43 -9.72
N THR A 88 -6.47 -2.57 -8.74
CA THR A 88 -5.02 -2.71 -9.00
C THR A 88 -4.72 -3.89 -9.91
N LEU A 89 -5.28 -5.07 -9.64
CA LEU A 89 -5.05 -6.29 -10.46
C LEU A 89 -5.55 -6.17 -11.89
N ASN A 90 -6.54 -5.29 -12.15
CA ASN A 90 -7.15 -5.11 -13.46
C ASN A 90 -6.61 -3.88 -14.21
N GLU A 91 -5.73 -3.08 -13.59
CA GLU A 91 -5.07 -1.94 -14.21
C GLU A 91 -3.68 -2.33 -14.73
N LYS A 92 -3.50 -2.34 -16.05
CA LYS A 92 -2.24 -2.75 -16.70
C LYS A 92 -1.02 -1.91 -16.31
N ALA A 93 -1.26 -0.64 -15.99
CA ALA A 93 -0.21 0.31 -15.62
C ALA A 93 -0.07 0.48 -14.09
N ALA A 94 -0.72 -0.38 -13.30
CA ALA A 94 -0.59 -0.40 -11.86
C ALA A 94 0.73 -1.05 -11.42
N TYR A 95 1.22 -0.63 -10.26
CA TYR A 95 2.31 -1.36 -9.60
C TYR A 95 1.77 -2.65 -8.97
N PRO A 96 2.62 -3.69 -8.87
CA PRO A 96 2.24 -4.92 -8.21
C PRO A 96 1.80 -4.67 -6.75
N ILE A 97 0.81 -5.42 -6.32
CA ILE A 97 0.40 -5.41 -4.91
C ILE A 97 1.50 -6.09 -4.11
N HIS A 98 2.01 -5.39 -3.10
CA HIS A 98 2.91 -5.98 -2.14
C HIS A 98 2.13 -6.71 -1.05
N LYS A 99 1.13 -6.03 -0.48
CA LYS A 99 0.33 -6.54 0.64
C LYS A 99 -1.00 -5.79 0.74
N ALA A 100 -2.06 -6.51 1.14
CA ALA A 100 -3.32 -5.92 1.56
C ALA A 100 -3.63 -6.34 3.00
N THR A 101 -4.10 -5.42 3.83
CA THR A 101 -4.40 -5.68 5.25
C THR A 101 -5.61 -4.89 5.73
N ILE A 102 -6.40 -5.49 6.61
CA ILE A 102 -7.46 -4.82 7.37
C ILE A 102 -7.06 -4.58 8.83
N ILE A 103 -5.80 -4.84 9.17
CA ILE A 103 -5.27 -4.48 10.49
C ILE A 103 -4.97 -2.98 10.49
N PRO A 104 -5.55 -2.21 11.42
CA PRO A 104 -5.31 -0.77 11.49
C PRO A 104 -3.83 -0.43 11.68
N ARG A 105 -3.34 0.54 10.88
CA ARG A 105 -1.97 1.05 10.94
C ARG A 105 -1.97 2.57 10.90
N GLY A 106 -1.28 3.20 11.83
CA GLY A 106 -1.26 4.66 11.93
C GLY A 106 -2.68 5.24 12.04
N ARG A 107 -3.14 5.97 11.02
CA ARG A 107 -4.49 6.53 10.93
C ARG A 107 -5.42 5.72 10.02
N ALA A 108 -4.91 4.78 9.25
CA ALA A 108 -5.69 3.96 8.33
C ALA A 108 -6.29 2.76 9.05
N LEU A 109 -7.53 2.39 8.70
CA LEU A 109 -8.21 1.20 9.21
C LEU A 109 -7.78 -0.06 8.47
N GLY A 110 -7.38 0.08 7.21
CA GLY A 110 -6.77 -0.93 6.37
C GLY A 110 -5.83 -0.28 5.37
N MET A 111 -5.20 -1.07 4.51
CA MET A 111 -4.28 -0.56 3.49
C MET A 111 -4.01 -1.61 2.41
N VAL A 112 -3.99 -1.19 1.16
CA VAL A 112 -3.38 -1.92 0.06
C VAL A 112 -2.09 -1.23 -0.34
N MET A 113 -0.98 -1.92 -0.14
CA MET A 113 0.33 -1.41 -0.48
C MET A 113 0.79 -1.94 -1.83
N GLN A 114 1.18 -1.03 -2.70
CA GLN A 114 1.79 -1.31 -3.99
C GLN A 114 3.27 -0.92 -3.95
N LEU A 115 4.12 -1.71 -4.57
CA LEU A 115 5.55 -1.40 -4.70
C LEU A 115 5.95 -1.45 -6.16
N PRO A 116 6.62 -0.42 -6.68
CA PRO A 116 7.24 -0.47 -8.00
C PRO A 116 8.35 -1.53 -8.00
N GLU A 117 8.52 -2.24 -9.11
CA GLU A 117 9.58 -3.25 -9.25
C GLU A 117 10.99 -2.64 -9.35
N ARG A 118 11.06 -1.35 -9.62
CA ARG A 118 12.30 -0.56 -9.79
C ARG A 118 12.07 0.88 -9.35
N ASP A 119 13.15 1.59 -9.11
CA ASP A 119 13.09 3.03 -8.88
C ASP A 119 12.60 3.74 -10.14
N GLU A 120 11.56 4.55 -10.00
CA GLU A 120 10.98 5.35 -11.08
C GLU A 120 11.22 6.83 -10.86
N VAL A 121 11.75 7.48 -11.88
CA VAL A 121 12.01 8.93 -11.87
C VAL A 121 10.83 9.71 -12.48
N SER A 122 10.03 9.05 -13.32
CA SER A 122 8.89 9.69 -14.01
C SER A 122 7.72 8.72 -14.15
N GLN A 123 6.51 9.27 -14.16
CA GLN A 123 5.28 8.50 -14.34
C GLN A 123 4.60 8.87 -15.64
N THR A 124 4.07 7.89 -16.34
CA THR A 124 3.30 8.08 -17.55
C THR A 124 1.88 8.56 -17.24
N ARG A 125 1.22 9.17 -18.22
CA ARG A 125 -0.21 9.53 -18.09
C ARG A 125 -1.08 8.32 -17.76
N GLU A 126 -0.78 7.15 -18.35
CA GLU A 126 -1.51 5.92 -18.10
C GLU A 126 -1.37 5.44 -16.66
N GLN A 127 -0.16 5.46 -16.10
CA GLN A 127 0.09 5.15 -14.70
C GLN A 127 -0.68 6.08 -13.76
N LEU A 128 -0.68 7.40 -14.04
CA LEU A 128 -1.42 8.37 -13.23
C LEU A 128 -2.95 8.13 -13.28
N HIS A 129 -3.49 7.78 -14.46
CA HIS A 129 -4.90 7.40 -14.58
C HIS A 129 -5.22 6.11 -13.82
N ALA A 130 -4.35 5.10 -13.90
CA ALA A 130 -4.50 3.86 -13.14
C ALA A 130 -4.50 4.14 -11.63
N GLN A 131 -3.56 4.95 -11.14
CA GLN A 131 -3.49 5.33 -9.72
C GLN A 131 -4.74 6.08 -9.24
N MET A 132 -5.37 6.91 -10.09
CA MET A 132 -6.65 7.55 -9.74
C MET A 132 -7.79 6.53 -9.68
N ALA A 133 -7.85 5.59 -10.62
CA ALA A 133 -8.86 4.53 -10.57
C ALA A 133 -8.68 3.65 -9.34
N ILE A 134 -7.44 3.29 -8.98
CA ILE A 134 -7.14 2.54 -7.78
C ILE A 134 -7.57 3.28 -6.52
N ALA A 135 -7.27 4.58 -6.42
CA ALA A 135 -7.69 5.40 -5.29
C ALA A 135 -9.23 5.44 -5.12
N MET A 136 -9.98 5.40 -6.22
CA MET A 136 -11.45 5.35 -6.16
C MET A 136 -12.00 3.96 -5.84
N GLY A 137 -11.17 2.92 -5.89
CA GLY A 137 -11.57 1.52 -5.71
C GLY A 137 -12.30 1.25 -4.40
N GLY A 138 -11.77 1.75 -3.29
CA GLY A 138 -12.39 1.58 -1.96
C GLY A 138 -13.76 2.23 -1.87
N ARG A 139 -13.87 3.51 -2.25
CA ARG A 139 -15.14 4.25 -2.27
C ARG A 139 -16.20 3.56 -3.12
N VAL A 140 -15.83 3.14 -4.33
CA VAL A 140 -16.75 2.49 -5.26
C VAL A 140 -17.16 1.11 -4.77
N ALA A 141 -16.29 0.37 -4.11
CA ALA A 141 -16.64 -0.90 -3.48
C ALA A 141 -17.68 -0.72 -2.36
N GLU A 142 -17.50 0.29 -1.50
CA GLU A 142 -18.51 0.64 -0.48
C GLU A 142 -19.87 0.94 -1.13
N GLU A 143 -19.90 1.76 -2.18
CA GLU A 143 -21.11 2.15 -2.89
C GLU A 143 -21.86 0.95 -3.51
N ILE A 144 -21.12 0.05 -4.19
CA ILE A 144 -21.70 -1.12 -4.86
C ILE A 144 -22.25 -2.12 -3.84
N ILE A 145 -21.57 -2.33 -2.71
CA ILE A 145 -21.89 -3.39 -1.76
C ILE A 145 -22.90 -2.94 -0.70
N PHE A 146 -22.78 -1.71 -0.20
CA PHE A 146 -23.57 -1.23 0.92
C PHE A 146 -24.62 -0.19 0.51
N GLY A 147 -24.50 0.36 -0.71
CA GLY A 147 -25.36 1.42 -1.23
C GLY A 147 -24.85 2.82 -0.86
N ASP A 148 -25.32 3.83 -1.60
CA ASP A 148 -24.88 5.23 -1.50
C ASP A 148 -25.03 5.80 -0.09
N ASP A 149 -26.13 5.49 0.59
CA ASP A 149 -26.43 6.04 1.93
C ASP A 149 -25.48 5.51 3.03
N LYS A 150 -24.76 4.42 2.76
CA LYS A 150 -23.84 3.79 3.73
C LYS A 150 -22.36 4.02 3.41
N VAL A 151 -22.09 4.85 2.43
CA VAL A 151 -20.70 5.22 2.13
C VAL A 151 -20.13 6.04 3.26
N THR A 152 -18.86 5.75 3.62
CA THR A 152 -18.23 6.36 4.78
C THR A 152 -17.23 7.45 4.40
N THR A 153 -16.78 8.18 5.41
CA THR A 153 -15.66 9.13 5.27
C THR A 153 -14.29 8.43 5.20
N GLY A 154 -14.25 7.11 5.24
CA GLY A 154 -13.01 6.32 5.15
C GLY A 154 -12.19 6.61 3.91
N ALA A 155 -12.87 6.83 2.77
CA ALA A 155 -12.24 7.17 1.50
C ALA A 155 -11.73 8.63 1.40
N SER A 156 -11.78 9.44 2.46
CA SER A 156 -11.37 10.87 2.38
C SER A 156 -9.94 11.05 1.93
N SER A 157 -9.02 10.20 2.42
CA SER A 157 -7.61 10.23 2.02
C SER A 157 -7.41 9.86 0.55
N ASP A 158 -8.18 8.90 0.05
CA ASP A 158 -8.10 8.43 -1.34
C ASP A 158 -8.61 9.48 -2.31
N ILE A 159 -9.72 10.12 -1.96
CA ILE A 159 -10.28 11.25 -2.72
C ILE A 159 -9.30 12.43 -2.74
N GLU A 160 -8.68 12.73 -1.60
CA GLU A 160 -7.67 13.79 -1.51
C GLU A 160 -6.46 13.49 -2.41
N GLN A 161 -5.95 12.25 -2.36
CA GLN A 161 -4.83 11.83 -3.20
C GLN A 161 -5.17 11.86 -4.69
N ALA A 162 -6.35 11.35 -5.08
CA ALA A 162 -6.81 11.40 -6.47
C ALA A 162 -6.94 12.84 -6.97
N THR A 163 -7.51 13.73 -6.16
CA THR A 163 -7.66 15.14 -6.48
C THR A 163 -6.30 15.85 -6.61
N LYS A 164 -5.37 15.60 -5.69
CA LYS A 164 -3.99 16.14 -5.76
C LYS A 164 -3.28 15.68 -7.03
N ARG A 165 -3.40 14.39 -7.40
CA ARG A 165 -2.82 13.87 -8.64
C ARG A 165 -3.44 14.50 -9.88
N ALA A 166 -4.77 14.57 -9.97
CA ALA A 166 -5.46 15.23 -11.06
C ALA A 166 -5.04 16.70 -11.21
N ARG A 167 -4.94 17.42 -10.09
CA ARG A 167 -4.45 18.80 -10.06
C ARG A 167 -3.01 18.91 -10.57
N ALA A 168 -2.10 18.03 -10.13
CA ALA A 168 -0.72 18.01 -10.60
C ALA A 168 -0.62 17.69 -12.10
N MET A 169 -1.45 16.76 -12.60
CA MET A 169 -1.52 16.43 -14.03
C MET A 169 -1.93 17.62 -14.88
N VAL A 170 -2.93 18.37 -14.41
CA VAL A 170 -3.49 19.52 -15.16
C VAL A 170 -2.57 20.73 -15.04
N MET A 171 -2.19 21.09 -13.82
CA MET A 171 -1.55 22.38 -13.55
C MET A 171 -0.03 22.37 -13.68
N ARG A 172 0.64 21.22 -13.38
CA ARG A 172 2.11 21.15 -13.36
C ARG A 172 2.68 20.32 -14.51
N ALA A 173 2.04 19.21 -14.86
CA ALA A 173 2.58 18.27 -15.85
C ALA A 173 2.08 18.51 -17.28
N GLY A 174 1.14 19.46 -17.51
CA GLY A 174 0.61 19.76 -18.83
C GLY A 174 -0.04 18.57 -19.52
N LEU A 175 -0.67 17.66 -18.76
CA LEU A 175 -1.24 16.43 -19.28
C LEU A 175 -2.71 16.57 -19.71
N SER A 176 -3.32 17.74 -19.56
CA SER A 176 -4.63 18.04 -20.14
C SER A 176 -4.51 18.32 -21.64
N LYS A 177 -5.39 17.73 -22.43
CA LYS A 177 -5.48 18.03 -23.88
C LYS A 177 -6.14 19.39 -24.13
N GLU A 178 -7.06 19.79 -23.26
CA GLU A 178 -7.81 21.06 -23.36
C GLU A 178 -6.94 22.26 -23.02
N LEU A 179 -6.08 22.12 -21.98
CA LEU A 179 -5.26 23.19 -21.48
C LEU A 179 -3.84 23.22 -22.07
N GLY A 180 -3.43 22.13 -22.73
CA GLY A 180 -2.12 21.99 -23.34
C GLY A 180 -0.96 21.84 -22.34
N PRO A 181 0.29 21.82 -22.84
CA PRO A 181 1.49 21.65 -22.02
C PRO A 181 1.94 22.99 -21.41
N ILE A 182 1.11 23.56 -20.56
CA ILE A 182 1.35 24.85 -19.89
C ILE A 182 1.40 24.62 -18.40
N LEU A 183 2.29 25.33 -17.72
CA LEU A 183 2.38 25.39 -16.26
C LEU A 183 1.40 26.45 -15.73
N TYR A 184 0.37 26.01 -15.03
CA TYR A 184 -0.62 26.86 -14.38
C TYR A 184 -0.39 26.99 -12.87
N GLY A 185 0.62 26.34 -12.33
CA GLY A 185 0.94 26.38 -10.91
C GLY A 185 1.61 27.70 -10.52
N GLU A 186 1.23 28.22 -9.35
CA GLU A 186 2.01 29.26 -8.70
C GLU A 186 3.40 28.69 -8.35
N ASN A 187 4.46 29.52 -8.52
CA ASN A 187 5.71 29.29 -7.80
C ASN A 187 5.36 29.30 -6.32
N GLU A 188 5.53 28.14 -5.65
CA GLU A 188 5.69 28.12 -4.21
C GLU A 188 7.02 28.83 -3.91
N GLU A 189 7.04 30.16 -4.03
CA GLU A 189 8.12 30.92 -3.44
C GLU A 189 8.02 30.71 -1.93
N GLU A 190 9.09 30.20 -1.39
CA GLU A 190 9.31 29.92 0.03
C GLU A 190 8.70 31.03 0.88
N VAL A 191 7.81 30.65 1.78
CA VAL A 191 7.30 31.54 2.83
C VAL A 191 8.47 31.86 3.77
N PHE A 192 9.32 32.81 3.35
CA PHE A 192 10.31 33.37 4.21
C PHE A 192 9.64 34.49 5.01
N LEU A 193 9.51 34.28 6.32
CA LEU A 193 9.05 35.24 7.31
C LEU A 193 7.58 35.68 7.27
N GLY A 194 6.64 34.81 7.68
CA GLY A 194 5.46 35.25 8.46
C GLY A 194 4.50 36.29 7.85
N ARG A 195 4.64 36.67 6.59
CA ARG A 195 3.69 37.52 5.86
C ARG A 195 2.95 36.68 4.82
N SER A 196 1.67 36.50 5.06
CA SER A 196 0.73 36.06 4.00
C SER A 196 0.66 37.15 2.93
N VAL A 197 1.47 37.02 1.88
CA VAL A 197 1.28 37.82 0.68
C VAL A 197 -0.03 37.34 0.06
N ALA A 198 -0.94 38.27 -0.21
CA ALA A 198 -2.18 37.96 -0.91
C ALA A 198 -1.84 37.19 -2.20
N ARG A 199 -2.33 35.95 -2.32
CA ARG A 199 -2.14 35.09 -3.49
C ARG A 199 -2.75 35.80 -4.69
N GLN A 200 -1.95 36.39 -5.52
CA GLN A 200 -2.38 36.88 -6.82
C GLN A 200 -2.59 35.64 -7.70
N GLN A 201 -3.82 35.29 -7.98
CA GLN A 201 -4.14 34.31 -9.01
C GLN A 201 -3.71 34.90 -10.35
N ASN A 202 -2.56 34.46 -10.88
CA ASN A 202 -2.06 34.85 -12.20
C ASN A 202 -2.82 34.15 -13.35
N MET A 203 -4.09 33.85 -13.15
CA MET A 203 -4.94 33.08 -14.06
C MET A 203 -6.26 33.79 -14.26
N SER A 204 -6.73 33.89 -15.51
CA SER A 204 -8.06 34.44 -15.78
C SER A 204 -9.15 33.53 -15.22
N GLU A 205 -10.33 34.09 -14.88
CA GLU A 205 -11.47 33.29 -14.40
C GLU A 205 -11.87 32.18 -15.40
N GLU A 206 -11.80 32.46 -16.69
CA GLU A 206 -12.09 31.49 -17.73
C GLU A 206 -11.12 30.30 -17.67
N THR A 207 -9.82 30.57 -17.54
CA THR A 207 -8.81 29.53 -17.40
C THR A 207 -9.01 28.75 -16.11
N ALA A 208 -9.30 29.42 -14.99
CA ALA A 208 -9.57 28.75 -13.71
C ALA A 208 -10.75 27.77 -13.81
N ARG A 209 -11.84 28.16 -14.45
CA ARG A 209 -12.97 27.26 -14.71
C ARG A 209 -12.62 26.07 -15.56
N LYS A 210 -11.78 26.24 -16.60
CA LYS A 210 -11.29 25.12 -17.43
C LYS A 210 -10.38 24.17 -16.63
N VAL A 211 -9.52 24.72 -15.77
CA VAL A 211 -8.68 23.92 -14.86
C VAL A 211 -9.54 23.07 -13.92
N ASP A 212 -10.54 23.68 -13.27
CA ASP A 212 -11.44 22.96 -12.36
C ASP A 212 -12.23 21.87 -13.10
N ALA A 213 -12.73 22.18 -14.31
CA ALA A 213 -13.43 21.21 -15.16
C ALA A 213 -12.53 20.01 -15.55
N GLU A 214 -11.28 20.26 -15.90
CA GLU A 214 -10.34 19.20 -16.25
C GLU A 214 -9.91 18.35 -15.05
N ILE A 215 -9.70 18.98 -13.88
CA ILE A 215 -9.43 18.25 -12.62
C ILE A 215 -10.62 17.32 -12.31
N LYS A 216 -11.83 17.86 -12.34
CA LYS A 216 -13.05 17.06 -12.12
C LYS A 216 -13.15 15.92 -13.14
N ARG A 217 -12.91 16.19 -14.43
CA ARG A 217 -12.97 15.19 -15.49
C ARG A 217 -11.98 14.03 -15.24
N PHE A 218 -10.77 14.31 -14.79
CA PHE A 218 -9.79 13.27 -14.49
C PHE A 218 -10.19 12.42 -13.28
N VAL A 219 -10.74 13.05 -12.24
CA VAL A 219 -11.25 12.34 -11.06
C VAL A 219 -12.45 11.46 -11.44
N ASP A 220 -13.42 12.02 -12.20
CA ASP A 220 -14.60 11.29 -12.68
C ASP A 220 -14.17 10.09 -13.57
N MET A 221 -13.18 10.26 -14.43
CA MET A 221 -12.63 9.16 -15.23
C MET A 221 -12.06 8.02 -14.36
N GLY A 222 -11.34 8.35 -13.29
CA GLY A 222 -10.83 7.36 -12.34
C GLY A 222 -11.98 6.61 -11.65
N TYR A 223 -12.99 7.34 -11.18
CA TYR A 223 -14.16 6.78 -10.55
C TYR A 223 -14.95 5.83 -11.48
N GLU A 224 -15.27 6.26 -12.71
CA GLU A 224 -16.01 5.43 -13.67
C GLU A 224 -15.22 4.19 -14.09
N ARG A 225 -13.89 4.32 -14.20
CA ARG A 225 -13.00 3.19 -14.50
C ARG A 225 -13.01 2.17 -13.38
N ALA A 226 -12.88 2.59 -12.12
CA ALA A 226 -13.01 1.73 -10.95
C ALA A 226 -14.39 1.05 -10.90
N LYS A 227 -15.45 1.82 -11.13
CA LYS A 227 -16.83 1.33 -11.12
C LYS A 227 -17.09 0.24 -12.17
N LYS A 228 -16.55 0.43 -13.37
CA LYS A 228 -16.62 -0.57 -14.43
C LYS A 228 -15.90 -1.86 -14.02
N ILE A 229 -14.65 -1.74 -13.57
CA ILE A 229 -13.84 -2.91 -13.15
C ILE A 229 -14.54 -3.68 -12.03
N LEU A 230 -15.00 -2.99 -10.98
CA LEU A 230 -15.60 -3.65 -9.83
C LEU A 230 -16.95 -4.29 -10.14
N LYS A 231 -17.74 -3.72 -11.06
CA LYS A 231 -18.96 -4.37 -11.54
C LYS A 231 -18.69 -5.63 -12.35
N GLU A 232 -17.67 -5.60 -13.22
CA GLU A 232 -17.26 -6.75 -14.02
C GLU A 232 -16.61 -7.85 -13.16
N LYS A 233 -15.98 -7.48 -12.03
CA LYS A 233 -15.22 -8.36 -11.13
C LYS A 233 -15.86 -8.51 -9.75
N ILE A 234 -17.19 -8.43 -9.68
CA ILE A 234 -17.92 -8.43 -8.40
C ILE A 234 -17.68 -9.72 -7.59
N GLU A 235 -17.58 -10.88 -8.25
CA GLU A 235 -17.29 -12.15 -7.58
C GLU A 235 -15.89 -12.18 -7.00
N ASP A 236 -14.90 -11.62 -7.70
CA ASP A 236 -13.53 -11.50 -7.22
C ASP A 236 -13.46 -10.54 -6.03
N LEU A 237 -14.22 -9.45 -6.05
CA LEU A 237 -14.37 -8.52 -4.92
C LEU A 237 -14.90 -9.24 -3.68
N HIS A 238 -15.98 -10.01 -3.81
CA HIS A 238 -16.53 -10.78 -2.70
C HIS A 238 -15.55 -11.84 -2.16
N LYS A 239 -14.85 -12.51 -3.05
CA LYS A 239 -13.87 -13.52 -2.70
C LYS A 239 -12.72 -12.93 -1.89
N LEU A 240 -12.15 -11.84 -2.37
CA LEU A 240 -11.03 -11.17 -1.70
C LEU A 240 -11.44 -10.55 -0.36
N ALA A 241 -12.59 -9.88 -0.29
CA ALA A 241 -13.10 -9.32 0.96
C ALA A 241 -13.31 -10.41 2.04
N LYS A 242 -13.87 -11.57 1.67
CA LYS A 242 -14.00 -12.71 2.59
C LYS A 242 -12.66 -13.25 3.05
N ALA A 243 -11.68 -13.34 2.16
CA ALA A 243 -10.33 -13.78 2.51
C ALA A 243 -9.65 -12.78 3.48
N LEU A 244 -9.79 -11.47 3.24
CA LEU A 244 -9.28 -10.46 4.17
C LEU A 244 -9.93 -10.53 5.55
N LEU A 245 -11.21 -10.86 5.65
CA LEU A 245 -11.88 -11.06 6.95
C LEU A 245 -11.32 -12.26 7.72
N VAL A 246 -10.88 -13.31 7.02
CA VAL A 246 -10.34 -14.53 7.63
C VAL A 246 -8.84 -14.37 7.96
N TYR A 247 -8.06 -13.91 7.00
CA TYR A 247 -6.60 -13.87 7.11
C TYR A 247 -6.05 -12.54 7.62
N GLU A 248 -6.87 -11.49 7.67
CA GLU A 248 -6.57 -10.10 8.05
C GLU A 248 -5.49 -9.43 7.17
N THR A 249 -4.54 -10.19 6.65
CA THR A 249 -3.44 -9.70 5.80
C THR A 249 -3.11 -10.75 4.75
N LEU A 250 -3.00 -10.31 3.50
CA LEU A 250 -2.61 -11.12 2.34
C LEU A 250 -1.46 -10.45 1.60
N THR A 251 -0.49 -11.24 1.16
CA THR A 251 0.56 -10.80 0.24
C THR A 251 0.04 -10.68 -1.18
N GLY A 252 0.74 -9.93 -2.04
CA GLY A 252 0.35 -9.80 -3.45
C GLY A 252 0.25 -11.14 -4.17
N SER A 253 1.20 -12.07 -3.91
CA SER A 253 1.18 -13.42 -4.49
C SER A 253 -0.02 -14.26 -4.02
N GLU A 254 -0.39 -14.17 -2.73
CA GLU A 254 -1.58 -14.85 -2.20
C GLU A 254 -2.87 -14.30 -2.80
N ILE A 255 -2.93 -12.98 -3.04
CA ILE A 255 -4.07 -12.36 -3.71
C ILE A 255 -4.18 -12.81 -5.16
N GLU A 256 -3.06 -12.84 -5.90
CA GLU A 256 -3.04 -13.32 -7.28
C GLU A 256 -3.42 -14.81 -7.38
N ASP A 257 -2.91 -15.65 -6.50
CA ASP A 257 -3.26 -17.08 -6.46
C ASP A 257 -4.74 -17.30 -6.11
N LEU A 258 -5.26 -16.52 -5.16
CA LEU A 258 -6.67 -16.56 -4.79
C LEU A 258 -7.57 -16.17 -5.96
N ILE A 259 -7.26 -15.09 -6.67
CA ILE A 259 -8.12 -14.57 -7.75
C ILE A 259 -7.96 -15.40 -9.02
N ASN A 260 -6.73 -15.69 -9.46
CA ASN A 260 -6.46 -16.33 -10.74
C ASN A 260 -6.54 -17.87 -10.69
N LYS A 261 -6.18 -18.48 -9.56
CA LYS A 261 -6.09 -19.94 -9.41
C LYS A 261 -7.10 -20.53 -8.43
N ASN A 262 -7.84 -19.66 -7.72
CA ASN A 262 -8.76 -20.06 -6.64
C ASN A 262 -8.07 -20.84 -5.50
N VAL A 263 -6.80 -20.54 -5.24
CA VAL A 263 -6.00 -21.13 -4.17
C VAL A 263 -6.04 -20.20 -2.96
N TYR A 264 -6.52 -20.72 -1.84
CA TYR A 264 -6.55 -20.00 -0.57
C TYR A 264 -5.20 -20.13 0.15
N PRO A 265 -4.75 -19.09 0.85
CA PRO A 265 -3.56 -19.20 1.68
C PRO A 265 -3.69 -20.31 2.73
N PRO A 266 -2.59 -20.98 3.11
CA PRO A 266 -2.61 -21.95 4.21
C PRO A 266 -3.04 -21.25 5.51
N ASN A 267 -3.76 -22.00 6.36
CA ASN A 267 -4.26 -21.43 7.60
C ASN A 267 -3.08 -21.06 8.52
N LYS A 268 -3.06 -19.86 9.10
CA LYS A 268 -1.96 -19.40 9.97
C LYS A 268 -1.74 -20.30 11.21
N GLU A 269 -2.75 -21.06 11.60
CA GLU A 269 -2.63 -22.05 12.67
C GLU A 269 -1.84 -23.29 12.25
N ASP A 270 -1.97 -23.71 10.99
CA ASP A 270 -1.23 -24.84 10.43
C ASP A 270 0.26 -24.53 10.29
N LEU A 271 0.61 -23.28 9.95
CA LEU A 271 1.99 -22.81 9.84
C LEU A 271 2.72 -22.75 11.21
N LYS A 272 2.02 -22.44 12.29
CA LYS A 272 2.60 -22.46 13.64
C LYS A 272 2.95 -23.87 14.10
N VAL A 273 2.17 -24.87 13.69
CA VAL A 273 2.43 -26.29 14.02
C VAL A 273 3.66 -26.80 13.27
N GLU A 274 3.91 -26.33 12.05
CA GLU A 274 5.12 -26.71 11.29
C GLU A 274 6.39 -26.04 11.85
N GLU A 275 6.33 -24.79 12.32
CA GLU A 275 7.45 -24.11 12.97
C GLU A 275 7.84 -24.77 14.29
N ASP A 276 6.88 -25.18 15.12
CA ASP A 276 7.12 -25.92 16.36
C ASP A 276 7.71 -27.32 16.10
N ASN A 277 7.32 -27.98 15.01
CA ASN A 277 7.84 -29.28 14.63
C ASN A 277 9.24 -29.21 13.99
N SER A 278 9.59 -28.12 13.29
CA SER A 278 10.93 -27.93 12.72
C SER A 278 11.98 -27.55 13.77
N GLY A 279 11.56 -26.98 14.88
CA GLY A 279 12.44 -26.66 16.02
C GLY A 279 12.94 -27.88 16.80
N SER A 280 12.26 -29.04 16.68
CA SER A 280 12.62 -30.25 17.45
C SER A 280 13.68 -31.14 16.79
N ALA A 281 14.06 -30.91 15.54
CA ALA A 281 15.04 -31.71 14.81
C ALA A 281 16.51 -31.36 15.12
N LEU A 282 16.78 -30.28 15.88
CA LEU A 282 18.13 -29.87 16.31
C LEU A 282 18.45 -30.19 17.78
N GLY A 283 17.61 -30.97 18.44
CA GLY A 283 17.67 -31.28 19.87
C GLY A 283 18.52 -32.48 20.29
N SER A 284 19.51 -32.94 19.51
CA SER A 284 20.33 -34.10 19.94
C SER A 284 21.85 -33.96 19.73
N ILE A 285 22.40 -32.76 19.86
CA ILE A 285 23.85 -32.62 20.07
C ILE A 285 24.06 -32.11 21.49
N GLY A 286 24.28 -33.08 22.40
CA GLY A 286 24.52 -32.82 23.79
C GLY A 286 25.85 -32.07 24.03
N LEU A 287 25.72 -30.78 24.38
CA LEU A 287 26.77 -30.02 25.02
C LEU A 287 26.23 -29.50 26.37
N LYS A 288 26.57 -30.22 27.42
CA LYS A 288 26.38 -29.74 28.81
C LYS A 288 27.30 -28.54 29.03
N PRO A 289 26.81 -27.42 29.57
CA PRO A 289 27.69 -26.32 29.95
C PRO A 289 28.54 -26.75 31.18
N LYS A 290 29.87 -26.64 31.07
CA LYS A 290 30.78 -26.75 32.22
C LYS A 290 30.69 -25.41 32.98
N ILE A 291 30.21 -25.50 34.19
CA ILE A 291 30.32 -24.44 35.19
C ILE A 291 31.77 -24.47 35.70
N VAL A 292 32.51 -23.41 35.50
CA VAL A 292 33.80 -23.17 36.16
C VAL A 292 33.54 -22.19 37.29
N HIS A 293 33.90 -22.63 38.50
CA HIS A 293 33.90 -21.84 39.71
C HIS A 293 35.00 -20.80 39.71
#